data_a188da587089d445f54eb610a2b88887
#
_entry.id   a188da587089d445f54eb610a2b88887
#
_cell.length_a   1.000
_cell.length_b   1.000
_cell.length_c   1.000
_cell.angle_alpha   90.00
_cell.angle_beta   90.00
_cell.angle_gamma   90.00
#
_symmetry.space_group_name_H-M   'P 1'
#
loop_
_entity.id
_entity.type
_entity.pdbx_description
1 polymer ?
#
loop_
_entity_poly.entity_id
_entity_poly.type
_entity_poly.pdbx_seq_one_letter_code
_entity_poly.pdbx_strand_id
1 'polypeptide(L)' 'MNFPFGPYLEVLEYLRQHPEGCTAKQIGEAFPHLDADTRGGITSRLRYEGYIERRFVNSRITKWVAIK' A
#
# COMPACT_ATOMS: atom_id res chain seq x y z
N MET A 1 1.31 -19.75 8.06
CA MET A 1 1.96 -18.44 8.09
C MET A 1 0.89 -17.35 8.19
N ASN A 2 1.06 -16.42 9.09
CA ASN A 2 0.06 -15.37 9.31
C ASN A 2 0.22 -14.23 8.31
N PHE A 3 -0.91 -13.75 7.82
CA PHE A 3 -0.94 -12.57 6.96
C PHE A 3 -0.96 -11.30 7.83
N PRO A 4 -0.24 -10.24 7.50
CA PRO A 4 0.60 -10.10 6.30
C PRO A 4 2.02 -10.67 6.47
N PHE A 5 2.62 -11.05 5.35
CA PHE A 5 3.98 -11.61 5.33
C PHE A 5 4.67 -11.16 4.04
N GLY A 6 6.02 -11.34 4.01
CA GLY A 6 6.80 -11.02 2.81
C GLY A 6 6.54 -9.64 2.27
N PRO A 7 6.30 -9.50 0.95
CA PRO A 7 6.09 -8.18 0.34
C PRO A 7 4.83 -7.48 0.85
N TYR A 8 3.83 -8.22 1.30
CA TYR A 8 2.64 -7.60 1.92
C TYR A 8 3.04 -6.85 3.18
N LEU A 9 3.84 -7.48 4.02
CA LEU A 9 4.29 -6.84 5.25
C LEU A 9 5.19 -5.65 4.97
N GLU A 10 6.08 -5.76 3.99
CA GLU A 10 6.98 -4.66 3.63
C GLU A 10 6.20 -3.42 3.19
N VAL A 11 5.20 -3.60 2.34
CA VAL A 11 4.38 -2.48 1.89
C VAL A 11 3.57 -1.89 3.05
N LEU A 12 3.01 -2.75 3.89
CA LEU A 12 2.26 -2.27 5.05
C LEU A 12 3.14 -1.47 6.01
N GLU A 13 4.35 -1.95 6.31
CA GLU A 13 5.27 -1.24 7.19
C GLU A 13 5.67 0.11 6.60
N TYR A 14 5.90 0.16 5.28
CA TYR A 14 6.19 1.40 4.61
C TYR A 14 5.05 2.41 4.80
N LEU A 15 3.81 1.96 4.63
CA LEU A 15 2.66 2.82 4.82
C LEU A 15 2.48 3.26 6.27
N ARG A 16 2.84 2.41 7.22
CA ARG A 16 2.80 2.77 8.64
C ARG A 16 3.77 3.90 8.97
N GLN A 17 4.89 3.96 8.25
CA GLN A 17 5.88 5.01 8.44
C GLN A 17 5.47 6.32 7.75
N HIS A 18 4.43 6.30 6.93
CA HIS A 18 3.93 7.46 6.20
C HIS A 18 2.45 7.68 6.49
N PRO A 19 2.12 8.15 7.71
CA PRO A 19 0.71 8.30 8.11
C PRO A 19 -0.07 9.28 7.24
N GLU A 20 0.63 10.16 6.52
CA GLU A 20 0.01 11.06 5.56
C GLU A 20 -0.50 10.33 4.31
N GLY A 21 -0.09 9.08 4.14
CA GLY A 21 -0.47 8.27 3.00
C GLY A 21 0.50 8.35 1.84
N CYS A 22 0.46 7.35 0.96
CA CYS A 22 1.33 7.27 -0.20
C CYS A 22 0.51 6.99 -1.45
N THR A 23 0.87 7.66 -2.55
CA THR A 23 0.28 7.38 -3.86
C THR A 23 0.85 6.07 -4.41
N ALA A 24 0.17 5.51 -5.41
CA ALA A 24 0.68 4.32 -6.10
C ALA A 24 2.07 4.57 -6.69
N LYS A 25 2.31 5.79 -7.19
CA LYS A 25 3.62 6.17 -7.73
C LYS A 25 4.69 6.11 -6.64
N GLN A 26 4.41 6.65 -5.46
CA GLN A 26 5.36 6.63 -4.35
C GLN A 26 5.68 5.21 -3.90
N ILE A 27 4.67 4.35 -3.83
CA ILE A 27 4.88 2.94 -3.50
C ILE A 27 5.74 2.29 -4.58
N GLY A 28 5.49 2.59 -5.85
CA GLY A 28 6.31 2.07 -6.95
C GLY A 28 7.77 2.49 -6.84
N GLU A 29 8.02 3.72 -6.45
CA GLU A 29 9.38 4.22 -6.27
C GLU A 29 10.08 3.58 -5.07
N ALA A 30 9.33 3.29 -4.01
CA ALA A 30 9.88 2.65 -2.83
C ALA A 30 10.16 1.16 -3.04
N PHE A 31 9.43 0.51 -3.93
CA PHE A 31 9.56 -0.93 -4.20
C PHE A 31 9.80 -1.18 -5.70
N PRO A 32 10.95 -0.72 -6.22
CA PRO A 32 11.21 -0.82 -7.67
C PRO A 32 11.37 -2.25 -8.18
N HIS A 33 11.60 -3.20 -7.28
CA HIS A 33 11.71 -4.61 -7.63
C HIS A 33 10.35 -5.29 -7.82
N LEU A 34 9.26 -4.61 -7.46
CA LEU A 34 7.91 -5.13 -7.67
C LEU A 34 7.31 -4.45 -8.89
N ASP A 35 6.75 -5.25 -9.80
CA ASP A 35 6.07 -4.66 -10.95
C ASP A 35 4.69 -4.12 -10.58
N ALA A 36 4.05 -3.41 -11.52
CA ALA A 36 2.77 -2.76 -11.27
C ALA A 36 1.67 -3.74 -10.90
N ASP A 37 1.63 -4.89 -11.57
CA ASP A 37 0.61 -5.90 -11.29
C ASP A 37 0.78 -6.48 -9.88
N THR A 38 2.03 -6.76 -9.51
CA THR A 38 2.31 -7.29 -8.17
C THR A 38 1.96 -6.28 -7.09
N ARG A 39 2.34 -5.00 -7.29
CA ARG A 39 1.98 -3.94 -6.34
C ARG A 39 0.47 -3.79 -6.22
N GLY A 40 -0.23 -3.83 -7.35
CA GLY A 40 -1.69 -3.76 -7.35
C GLY A 40 -2.33 -4.90 -6.58
N GLY A 41 -1.81 -6.11 -6.76
CA GLY A 41 -2.29 -7.27 -6.01
C GLY A 41 -2.04 -7.15 -4.52
N ILE A 42 -0.87 -6.62 -4.14
CA ILE A 42 -0.51 -6.43 -2.74
C ILE A 42 -1.43 -5.42 -2.06
N THR A 43 -1.63 -4.25 -2.67
CA THR A 43 -2.50 -3.23 -2.08
C THR A 43 -3.95 -3.69 -2.05
N SER A 44 -4.41 -4.40 -3.08
CA SER A 44 -5.76 -4.95 -3.09
C SER A 44 -5.96 -5.95 -1.96
N ARG A 45 -5.01 -6.84 -1.73
CA ARG A 45 -5.11 -7.82 -0.66
C ARG A 45 -5.08 -7.15 0.71
N LEU A 46 -4.16 -6.20 0.91
CA LEU A 46 -4.08 -5.48 2.19
C LEU A 46 -5.37 -4.71 2.47
N ARG A 47 -5.95 -4.11 1.44
CA ARG A 47 -7.22 -3.40 1.58
C ARG A 47 -8.36 -4.38 1.91
N TYR A 48 -8.42 -5.48 1.21
CA TYR A 48 -9.45 -6.49 1.43
C TYR A 48 -9.41 -7.02 2.86
N GLU A 49 -8.20 -7.23 3.38
CA GLU A 49 -8.02 -7.75 4.74
C GLU A 49 -8.15 -6.66 5.82
N GLY A 50 -8.36 -5.41 5.43
CA GLY A 50 -8.62 -4.32 6.37
C GLY A 50 -7.40 -3.67 6.99
N TYR A 51 -6.21 -3.83 6.40
CA TYR A 51 -4.98 -3.24 6.91
C TYR A 51 -4.73 -1.84 6.39
N ILE A 52 -5.22 -1.53 5.20
CA ILE A 52 -5.04 -0.21 4.58
C ILE A 52 -6.37 0.25 4.00
N GLU A 53 -6.48 1.56 3.79
CA GLU A 53 -7.63 2.12 3.09
C GLU A 53 -7.16 3.12 2.05
N ARG A 54 -8.04 3.40 1.11
CA ARG A 54 -7.77 4.35 0.06
C ARG A 54 -8.46 5.66 0.40
N ARG A 55 -7.71 6.76 0.34
CA ARG A 55 -8.23 8.10 0.62
C ARG A 55 -8.10 8.98 -0.59
N PHE A 56 -9.17 9.65 -0.94
CA PHE A 56 -9.17 10.64 -2.00
C PHE A 56 -8.63 11.95 -1.45
N VAL A 57 -7.59 12.47 -2.11
CA VAL A 57 -7.08 13.81 -1.80
C VAL A 57 -7.80 14.81 -2.69
N ASN A 58 -7.91 14.49 -3.99
CA ASN A 58 -8.72 15.26 -4.94
C ASN A 58 -9.07 14.35 -6.11
N SER A 59 -9.67 14.90 -7.16
CA SER A 59 -10.15 14.11 -8.29
C SER A 59 -9.05 13.34 -9.04
N ARG A 60 -7.77 13.69 -8.82
CA ARG A 60 -6.63 13.09 -9.52
C ARG A 60 -5.72 12.31 -8.60
N ILE A 61 -5.80 12.51 -7.29
CA ILE A 61 -4.85 11.94 -6.35
C ILE A 61 -5.58 11.10 -5.32
N THR A 62 -5.16 9.84 -5.25
CA THR A 62 -5.64 8.89 -4.25
C THR A 62 -4.42 8.36 -3.51
N LYS A 63 -4.52 8.26 -2.21
CA LYS A 63 -3.43 7.75 -1.37
C LYS A 63 -3.87 6.52 -0.61
N TRP A 64 -2.90 5.62 -0.38
CA TRP A 64 -3.08 4.47 0.50
C TRP A 64 -2.60 4.84 1.89
N VAL A 65 -3.36 4.47 2.90
CA VAL A 65 -3.06 4.80 4.30
C VAL A 65 -3.20 3.54 5.14
N ALA A 66 -2.22 3.27 5.98
CA ALA A 66 -2.31 2.15 6.92
C ALA A 66 -3.29 2.50 8.04
N ILE A 67 -4.21 1.58 8.32
CA ILE A 67 -5.19 1.76 9.40
C ILE A 67 -5.02 0.73 10.51
N LYS A 68 -4.09 -0.20 10.32
CA LYS A 68 -3.73 -1.18 11.34
C LYS A 68 -2.23 -1.25 11.53
#